data_629b274974b00f720c33a4a0395cdbb5
#
_entry.id   629b274974b00f720c33a4a0395cdbb5
#
_cell.length_a   1.000
_cell.length_b   1.000
_cell.length_c   1.000
_cell.angle_alpha   90.00
_cell.angle_beta   90.00
_cell.angle_gamma   90.00
#
_symmetry.space_group_name_H-M   'P 1'
#
loop_
_entity.id
_entity.type
_entity.pdbx_description
1 polymer ?
#
loop_
_entity_poly.entity_id
_entity_poly.type
_entity_poly.pdbx_seq_one_letter_code
_entity_poly.pdbx_strand_id
1 'polypeptide(L)'
;MNDIVKTRQNEWLPRIEAALDSYTANCGSMHGLLLEAMRYSLLDAGKRIRPMLALEFCRAAGGNPDDAMPFACGVEMIHTYSLIHDDLPCMDDDDLRRGKPSCHIRF
;
A
#
# COMPACT_ATOMS: atom_id res chain seq x y z
N MET A 1 4.51 -1.03 -21.59
CA MET A 1 3.76 0.03 -20.90
C MET A 1 4.10 1.36 -21.54
N ASN A 2 3.11 2.25 -21.68
CA ASN A 2 3.29 3.56 -22.29
C ASN A 2 4.27 4.41 -21.47
N ASP A 3 5.14 5.19 -22.14
CA ASP A 3 6.15 6.02 -21.46
C ASP A 3 5.55 7.04 -20.51
N ILE A 4 4.37 7.58 -20.82
CA ILE A 4 3.67 8.53 -19.96
C ILE A 4 3.31 7.86 -18.62
N VAL A 5 2.74 6.66 -18.67
CA VAL A 5 2.36 5.91 -17.47
C VAL A 5 3.61 5.60 -16.64
N LYS A 6 4.68 5.16 -17.29
CA LYS A 6 5.92 4.84 -16.60
C LYS A 6 6.54 6.08 -15.95
N THR A 7 6.51 7.22 -16.62
CA THR A 7 7.00 8.48 -16.08
C THR A 7 6.21 8.88 -14.83
N ARG A 8 4.87 8.75 -14.88
CA ARG A 8 4.01 9.05 -13.74
C ARG A 8 4.26 8.10 -12.57
N GLN A 9 4.45 6.81 -12.84
CA GLN A 9 4.80 5.85 -11.80
C GLN A 9 6.12 6.23 -11.11
N ASN A 10 7.13 6.59 -11.89
CA ASN A 10 8.43 6.98 -11.36
C ASN A 10 8.35 8.26 -10.51
N GLU A 11 7.45 9.16 -10.85
CA GLU A 11 7.21 10.38 -10.08
C GLU A 11 6.49 10.10 -8.76
N TRP A 12 5.42 9.30 -8.80
CA TRP A 12 4.55 9.10 -7.64
C TRP A 12 5.02 7.99 -6.69
N LEU A 13 5.64 6.93 -7.21
CA LEU A 13 5.96 5.75 -6.41
C LEU A 13 6.81 6.07 -5.18
N PRO A 14 7.93 6.82 -5.27
CA PRO A 14 8.71 7.16 -4.09
C PRO A 14 7.92 7.96 -3.06
N ARG A 15 7.04 8.85 -3.51
CA ARG A 15 6.23 9.69 -2.62
C ARG A 15 5.17 8.87 -1.90
N ILE A 16 4.53 7.93 -2.60
CA ILE A 16 3.54 7.02 -2.02
C ILE A 16 4.22 6.11 -0.98
N GLU A 17 5.36 5.53 -1.33
CA GLU A 17 6.09 4.64 -0.43
C GLU A 17 6.53 5.39 0.84
N ALA A 18 7.04 6.60 0.70
CA ALA A 18 7.43 7.41 1.84
C ALA A 18 6.24 7.78 2.72
N ALA A 19 5.09 8.07 2.12
CA ALA A 19 3.88 8.40 2.86
C ALA A 19 3.33 7.18 3.62
N LEU A 20 3.28 6.01 2.98
CA LEU A 20 2.85 4.77 3.62
C LEU A 20 3.75 4.44 4.82
N ASP A 21 5.05 4.55 4.65
CA ASP A 21 5.99 4.33 5.74
C ASP A 21 5.76 5.33 6.88
N SER A 22 5.65 6.61 6.57
CA SER A 22 5.46 7.67 7.55
C SER A 22 4.17 7.51 8.34
N TYR A 23 3.06 7.20 7.66
CA TYR A 23 1.75 7.04 8.33
C TYR A 23 1.71 5.84 9.27
N THR A 24 2.52 4.83 9.03
CA THR A 24 2.54 3.60 9.85
C THR A 24 3.74 3.49 10.79
N ALA A 25 4.72 4.38 10.67
CA ALA A 25 5.94 4.31 11.48
C ALA A 25 5.68 4.59 12.96
N ASN A 26 4.66 5.39 13.27
CA ASN A 26 4.36 5.79 14.64
C ASN A 26 2.85 5.79 14.87
N CYS A 27 2.30 4.60 15.10
CA CYS A 27 0.87 4.40 15.35
C CYS A 27 0.53 4.45 16.85
N GLY A 28 1.26 5.23 17.62
CA GLY A 28 0.96 5.48 19.03
C GLY A 28 1.07 4.23 19.89
N SER A 29 -0.01 3.84 20.56
CA SER A 29 -0.04 2.73 21.50
C SER A 29 -0.32 1.36 20.87
N MET A 30 -0.29 1.24 19.53
CA MET A 30 -0.54 -0.02 18.88
C MET A 30 0.51 -1.07 19.27
N HIS A 31 0.06 -2.30 19.50
CA HIS A 31 0.96 -3.41 19.84
C HIS A 31 2.06 -3.59 18.78
N GLY A 32 3.32 -3.65 19.23
CA GLY A 32 4.48 -3.67 18.31
C GLY A 32 4.46 -4.80 17.31
N LEU A 33 4.10 -6.02 17.73
CA LEU A 33 4.04 -7.17 16.83
C LEU A 33 2.94 -7.00 15.77
N LEU A 34 1.79 -6.47 16.16
CA LEU A 34 0.71 -6.20 15.22
C LEU A 34 1.12 -5.17 14.19
N LEU A 35 1.74 -4.09 14.64
CA LEU A 35 2.23 -3.04 13.75
C LEU A 35 3.28 -3.59 12.80
N GLU A 36 4.20 -4.42 13.27
CA GLU A 36 5.21 -5.06 12.44
C GLU A 36 4.57 -5.95 11.36
N ALA A 37 3.56 -6.73 11.73
CA ALA A 37 2.83 -7.58 10.79
C ALA A 37 2.11 -6.76 9.71
N MET A 38 1.47 -5.67 10.11
CA MET A 38 0.79 -4.76 9.18
C MET A 38 1.79 -4.14 8.20
N ARG A 39 2.91 -3.63 8.69
CA ARG A 39 3.94 -3.01 7.87
C ARG A 39 4.63 -4.01 6.95
N TYR A 40 4.81 -5.23 7.39
CA TYR A 40 5.38 -6.31 6.57
C TYR A 40 4.63 -6.46 5.23
N SER A 41 3.30 -6.49 5.28
CA SER A 41 2.49 -6.63 4.08
C SER A 41 2.32 -5.31 3.33
N LEU A 42 2.12 -4.21 4.03
CA LEU A 42 1.88 -2.90 3.42
C LEU A 42 3.11 -2.36 2.69
N LEU A 43 4.29 -2.50 3.30
CA LEU A 43 5.52 -1.93 2.76
C LEU A 43 6.27 -2.87 1.82
N ASP A 44 5.74 -4.06 1.58
CA ASP A 44 6.26 -4.93 0.56
C ASP A 44 6.01 -4.32 -0.83
N ALA A 45 6.95 -4.53 -1.74
CA ALA A 45 6.90 -3.90 -3.06
C ALA A 45 5.60 -4.21 -3.80
N GLY A 46 4.94 -3.20 -4.30
CA GLY A 46 3.74 -3.30 -5.11
C GLY A 46 3.71 -2.22 -6.18
N LYS A 47 2.80 -2.35 -7.13
CA LYS A 47 2.69 -1.38 -8.23
C LYS A 47 2.06 -0.06 -7.78
N ARG A 48 1.34 -0.06 -6.66
CA ARG A 48 0.68 1.12 -6.09
C ARG A 48 -0.26 1.82 -7.08
N ILE A 49 -0.93 1.04 -7.93
CA ILE A 49 -1.79 1.58 -8.98
C ILE A 49 -2.97 2.35 -8.39
N ARG A 50 -3.59 1.84 -7.32
CA ARG A 50 -4.76 2.49 -6.71
C ARG A 50 -4.43 3.87 -6.14
N PRO A 51 -3.36 4.05 -5.34
CA PRO A 51 -2.95 5.38 -4.90
C PRO A 51 -2.57 6.28 -6.06
N MET A 52 -1.85 5.75 -7.05
CA MET A 52 -1.45 6.54 -8.21
C MET A 52 -2.66 7.08 -8.97
N LEU A 53 -3.69 6.26 -9.18
CA LEU A 53 -4.91 6.70 -9.83
C LEU A 53 -5.62 7.78 -9.01
N ALA A 54 -5.68 7.63 -7.70
CA ALA A 54 -6.29 8.64 -6.83
C ALA A 54 -5.59 10.00 -6.99
N LEU A 55 -4.27 10.00 -7.00
CA LEU A 55 -3.48 11.22 -7.15
C LEU A 55 -3.64 11.85 -8.54
N GLU A 56 -3.62 11.02 -9.59
CA GLU A 56 -3.78 11.50 -10.97
C GLU A 56 -5.18 12.04 -11.23
N PHE A 57 -6.23 11.41 -10.73
CA PHE A 57 -7.59 11.93 -10.86
C PHE A 57 -7.77 13.22 -10.08
N CYS A 58 -7.19 13.34 -8.89
CA CYS A 58 -7.19 14.59 -8.13
C CYS A 58 -6.54 15.72 -8.93
N ARG A 59 -5.38 15.46 -9.51
CA ARG A 59 -4.66 16.44 -10.33
C ARG A 59 -5.45 16.84 -11.58
N ALA A 60 -6.05 15.85 -12.26
CA ALA A 60 -6.86 16.09 -13.46
C ALA A 60 -8.09 16.96 -13.14
N ALA A 61 -8.65 16.83 -11.96
CA ALA A 61 -9.78 17.63 -11.49
C ALA A 61 -9.38 19.02 -10.98
N GLY A 62 -8.09 19.35 -11.03
CA GLY A 62 -7.59 20.65 -10.58
C GLY A 62 -7.26 20.73 -9.09
N GLY A 63 -7.28 19.61 -8.39
CA GLY A 63 -6.93 19.56 -6.97
C GLY A 63 -5.42 19.46 -6.73
N ASN A 64 -5.03 19.62 -5.48
CA ASN A 64 -3.64 19.42 -5.05
C ASN A 64 -3.45 17.96 -4.63
N PRO A 65 -2.57 17.18 -5.32
CA PRO A 65 -2.32 15.80 -4.95
C PRO A 65 -1.84 15.60 -3.51
N ASP A 66 -1.16 16.58 -2.92
CA ASP A 66 -0.74 16.49 -1.52
C ASP A 66 -1.94 16.37 -0.57
N ASP A 67 -3.05 17.01 -0.89
CA ASP A 67 -4.29 16.91 -0.11
C ASP A 67 -4.95 15.53 -0.26
N ALA A 68 -4.75 14.89 -1.39
CA ALA A 68 -5.30 13.56 -1.66
C ALA A 68 -4.42 12.42 -1.15
N MET A 69 -3.17 12.68 -0.78
CA MET A 69 -2.22 11.65 -0.38
C MET A 69 -2.71 10.79 0.80
N PRO A 70 -3.30 11.35 1.89
CA PRO A 70 -3.83 10.51 2.96
C PRO A 70 -4.92 9.56 2.48
N PHE A 71 -5.80 10.00 1.60
CA PHE A 71 -6.86 9.16 1.04
C PHE A 71 -6.29 8.08 0.13
N ALA A 72 -5.32 8.45 -0.71
CA ALA A 72 -4.64 7.50 -1.60
C ALA A 72 -3.97 6.38 -0.80
N CYS A 73 -3.28 6.74 0.28
CA CYS A 73 -2.64 5.77 1.17
C CYS A 73 -3.68 4.92 1.90
N GLY A 74 -4.81 5.51 2.32
CA GLY A 74 -5.91 4.77 2.94
C GLY A 74 -6.47 3.71 2.02
N VAL A 75 -6.67 4.02 0.74
CA VAL A 75 -7.13 3.06 -0.26
C VAL A 75 -6.13 1.91 -0.41
N GLU A 76 -4.84 2.19 -0.43
CA GLU A 76 -3.80 1.15 -0.50
C GLU A 76 -3.78 0.27 0.76
N MET A 77 -4.01 0.86 1.92
CA MET A 77 -4.11 0.11 3.18
C MET A 77 -5.29 -0.85 3.16
N ILE A 78 -6.45 -0.42 2.65
CA ILE A 78 -7.61 -1.29 2.49
C ILE A 78 -7.32 -2.41 1.49
N HIS A 79 -6.64 -2.10 0.39
CA HIS A 79 -6.23 -3.11 -0.58
C HIS A 79 -5.30 -4.15 0.06
N THR A 80 -4.30 -3.71 0.80
CA THR A 80 -3.38 -4.60 1.52
C THR A 80 -4.13 -5.47 2.53
N TYR A 81 -5.07 -4.89 3.28
CA TYR A 81 -5.93 -5.64 4.18
C TYR A 81 -6.65 -6.77 3.44
N SER A 82 -7.24 -6.47 2.28
CA SER A 82 -7.97 -7.47 1.50
C SER A 82 -7.08 -8.62 1.06
N LEU A 83 -5.82 -8.33 0.71
CA LEU A 83 -4.86 -9.37 0.32
C LEU A 83 -4.48 -10.26 1.50
N ILE A 84 -4.24 -9.68 2.67
CA ILE A 84 -3.95 -10.45 3.90
C ILE A 84 -5.12 -11.36 4.23
N HIS A 85 -6.34 -10.82 4.17
CA HIS A 85 -7.56 -11.57 4.47
C HIS A 85 -7.75 -12.75 3.52
N ASP A 86 -7.57 -12.52 2.21
CA ASP A 86 -7.73 -13.56 1.21
C ASP A 86 -6.68 -14.67 1.34
N ASP A 87 -5.49 -14.37 1.87
CA ASP A 87 -4.42 -15.35 2.05
C ASP A 87 -4.64 -16.26 3.26
N LEU A 88 -5.53 -15.91 4.19
CA LEU A 88 -5.75 -16.66 5.43
C LEU A 88 -6.21 -18.10 5.15
N PRO A 89 -5.90 -19.04 6.08
CA PRO A 89 -6.30 -20.46 5.93
C PRO A 89 -7.81 -20.67 5.72
N CYS A 90 -8.65 -19.78 6.26
CA CYS A 90 -10.10 -19.85 6.09
C CYS A 90 -10.58 -19.34 4.72
N MET A 91 -9.68 -18.75 3.93
CA MET A 91 -9.97 -18.22 2.60
C MET A 91 -9.16 -19.02 1.56
N ASP A 92 -8.23 -18.39 0.86
CA ASP A 92 -7.43 -19.04 -0.18
C ASP A 92 -6.29 -19.89 0.35
N ASP A 93 -5.93 -19.74 1.62
CA ASP A 93 -4.85 -20.47 2.29
C ASP A 93 -3.52 -20.38 1.54
N ASP A 94 -3.15 -19.17 1.13
CA ASP A 94 -1.91 -18.93 0.40
C ASP A 94 -0.72 -18.79 1.35
N ASP A 95 0.33 -19.57 1.12
CA ASP A 95 1.54 -19.51 1.92
C ASP A 95 2.51 -18.43 1.45
N LEU A 96 2.42 -18.04 0.19
CA LEU A 96 3.33 -17.08 -0.44
C LEU A 96 2.56 -15.94 -1.11
N ARG A 97 3.17 -14.76 -1.07
CA ARG A 97 2.72 -13.58 -1.81
C ARG A 97 3.94 -12.85 -2.34
N ARG A 98 3.99 -12.61 -3.66
CA ARG A 98 5.13 -12.00 -4.35
C ARG A 98 6.45 -12.69 -4.03
N GLY A 99 6.44 -14.02 -3.91
CA GLY A 99 7.62 -14.83 -3.62
C GLY A 99 8.09 -14.83 -2.18
N LYS A 100 7.37 -14.14 -1.27
CA LYS A 100 7.66 -14.11 0.16
C LYS A 100 6.56 -14.81 0.94
N PRO A 101 6.86 -15.30 2.17
CA PRO A 101 5.80 -15.83 3.03
C PRO A 101 4.67 -14.81 3.19
N SER A 102 3.42 -15.29 3.14
CA SER A 102 2.27 -14.44 3.42
C SER A 102 2.28 -13.99 4.88
N CYS A 103 1.48 -12.96 5.20
CA CYS A 103 1.50 -12.35 6.53
C CYS A 103 1.26 -13.38 7.64
N HIS A 104 0.25 -14.25 7.51
CA HIS A 104 -0.07 -15.24 8.55
C HIS A 104 0.98 -16.36 8.66
N ILE A 105 1.76 -16.61 7.62
CA ILE A 105 2.86 -17.57 7.66
C ILE A 105 4.07 -16.97 8.37
N ARG A 106 4.39 -15.69 8.09
CA ARG A 106 5.52 -14.99 8.70
C ARG A 106 5.27 -14.67 10.18
N PHE A 107 4.03 -14.41 10.56
CA PHE A 107 3.61 -14.04 11.90
C PHE A 107 2.59 -15.02 12.47
#